data_a53c8ae4af3be2e52731e95126e1044f
#
_entry.id   a53c8ae4af3be2e52731e95126e1044f
#
_cell.length_a   1.000
_cell.length_b   1.000
_cell.length_c   1.000
_cell.angle_alpha   90.00
_cell.angle_beta   90.00
_cell.angle_gamma   90.00
#
_symmetry.space_group_name_H-M   'P 1'
#
loop_
_entity.id
_entity.type
_entity.pdbx_description
1 polymer ?
#
loop_
_entity_poly.entity_id
_entity_poly.type
_entity_poly.pdbx_seq_one_letter_code
_entity_poly.pdbx_strand_id
1 'polypeptide(L)'
;MEKITVTLGERSYPITIAAGLFTDPASFWPLKAGDRAMLVTNQTLAPLYLTPVRQLLEGAGVEVDQVILPDGEQYKTLAVMDQVFTALLEKPHGRDTTLIALGGGVIGDLTGFAAASYQRGVRFIQVPTTLLSQVDSSVGGKTAVNHPLGKNMIGAFYQPASVVIDIDCLNSLPPRELASGLAEVIKYGIILDAEFFDWLEANIDALLALDGTALAYCIRRCCELKADVVAADEHELGQRALLNLGHTYGHAIEAHMGYGNWLHGEAVAAGMVMAARTAERLGQFSADDTDRIIRLLKRAGLPVTGPESMAAEAYLPHMMRDKKVLAGKLRLVLPLAIGQSEVRSGVAHDTVLAAINDCLPV
;
A
#
# COMPACT_ATOMS: atom_id res chain seq x y z
N MET A 1 3.86 -17.95 13.46
CA MET A 1 4.82 -17.11 12.74
C MET A 1 4.91 -17.58 11.31
N GLU A 2 4.50 -16.75 10.36
CA GLU A 2 4.56 -17.01 8.93
C GLU A 2 5.78 -16.30 8.33
N LYS A 3 6.45 -16.94 7.38
CA LYS A 3 7.57 -16.33 6.64
C LYS A 3 7.36 -16.52 5.14
N ILE A 4 7.51 -15.43 4.40
CA ILE A 4 7.43 -15.38 2.94
C ILE A 4 8.76 -14.81 2.43
N THR A 5 9.20 -15.24 1.28
CA THR A 5 10.36 -14.65 0.60
C THR A 5 9.91 -13.97 -0.69
N VAL A 6 10.24 -12.70 -0.84
CA VAL A 6 10.14 -12.02 -2.14
C VAL A 6 11.39 -12.37 -2.93
N THR A 7 11.21 -13.13 -4.02
CA THR A 7 12.32 -13.70 -4.79
C THR A 7 12.78 -12.74 -5.89
N LEU A 8 13.95 -12.11 -5.68
CA LEU A 8 14.55 -11.13 -6.58
C LEU A 8 16.07 -11.40 -6.78
N GLY A 9 16.47 -12.67 -6.81
CA GLY A 9 17.89 -13.07 -6.88
C GLY A 9 18.65 -12.60 -5.64
N GLU A 10 19.75 -11.88 -5.82
CA GLU A 10 20.57 -11.36 -4.72
C GLU A 10 19.86 -10.30 -3.86
N ARG A 11 18.77 -9.71 -4.36
CA ARG A 11 17.95 -8.71 -3.64
C ARG A 11 16.71 -9.31 -2.98
N SER A 12 16.64 -10.66 -2.90
CA SER A 12 15.56 -11.36 -2.21
C SER A 12 15.55 -10.99 -0.72
N TYR A 13 14.36 -10.89 -0.15
CA TYR A 13 14.21 -10.54 1.27
C TYR A 13 13.03 -11.28 1.91
N PRO A 14 13.10 -11.52 3.25
CA PRO A 14 12.03 -12.15 3.99
C PRO A 14 10.96 -11.14 4.40
N ILE A 15 9.72 -11.61 4.46
CA ILE A 15 8.59 -10.99 5.16
C ILE A 15 8.23 -11.91 6.31
N THR A 16 8.25 -11.40 7.53
CA THR A 16 7.85 -12.13 8.76
C THR A 16 6.52 -11.57 9.25
N ILE A 17 5.55 -12.44 9.50
CA ILE A 17 4.19 -12.07 9.91
C ILE A 17 3.84 -12.86 11.18
N ALA A 18 3.58 -12.17 12.27
CA ALA A 18 3.07 -12.76 13.52
C ALA A 18 2.55 -11.67 14.46
N ALA A 19 1.88 -12.08 15.53
CA ALA A 19 1.62 -11.23 16.69
C ALA A 19 2.89 -11.17 17.58
N GLY A 20 3.13 -10.04 18.24
CA GLY A 20 4.16 -9.88 19.26
C GLY A 20 5.60 -9.82 18.73
N LEU A 21 5.81 -9.49 17.45
CA LEU A 21 7.16 -9.41 16.86
C LEU A 21 8.03 -8.31 17.49
N PHE A 22 7.42 -7.31 18.12
CA PHE A 22 8.14 -6.26 18.85
C PHE A 22 8.65 -6.70 20.23
N THR A 23 8.54 -7.98 20.54
CA THR A 23 9.14 -8.59 21.76
C THR A 23 10.35 -9.48 21.44
N ASP A 24 10.63 -9.75 20.17
CA ASP A 24 11.75 -10.58 19.71
C ASP A 24 12.70 -9.79 18.80
N PRO A 25 13.93 -9.48 19.24
CA PRO A 25 14.89 -8.74 18.43
C PRO A 25 15.32 -9.48 17.16
N ALA A 26 15.21 -10.82 17.11
CA ALA A 26 15.51 -11.60 15.92
C ALA A 26 14.55 -11.32 14.76
N SER A 27 13.37 -10.75 15.06
CA SER A 27 12.42 -10.28 14.03
C SER A 27 13.00 -9.19 13.15
N PHE A 28 13.94 -8.40 13.66
CA PHE A 28 14.57 -7.27 12.96
C PHE A 28 15.83 -7.68 12.18
N TRP A 29 15.89 -8.93 11.73
CA TRP A 29 16.98 -9.35 10.84
C TRP A 29 17.12 -8.37 9.66
N PRO A 30 18.34 -7.97 9.24
CA PRO A 30 19.64 -8.56 9.57
C PRO A 30 20.41 -7.82 10.71
N LEU A 31 19.73 -7.05 11.56
CA LEU A 31 20.38 -6.34 12.66
C LEU A 31 20.99 -7.31 13.68
N LYS A 32 22.15 -6.95 14.19
CA LYS A 32 22.89 -7.70 15.21
C LYS A 32 23.60 -6.74 16.17
N ALA A 33 24.07 -7.26 17.29
CA ALA A 33 24.85 -6.49 18.26
C ALA A 33 26.05 -5.78 17.60
N GLY A 34 26.21 -4.50 17.91
CA GLY A 34 27.23 -3.62 17.34
C GLY A 34 26.79 -2.89 16.06
N ASP A 35 25.64 -3.26 15.46
CA ASP A 35 25.08 -2.51 14.34
C ASP A 35 24.49 -1.17 14.82
N ARG A 36 24.39 -0.22 13.89
CA ARG A 36 23.76 1.08 14.12
C ARG A 36 22.48 1.22 13.30
N ALA A 37 21.42 1.72 13.94
CA ALA A 37 20.12 1.91 13.31
C ALA A 37 19.55 3.31 13.54
N MET A 38 18.81 3.83 12.55
CA MET A 38 17.99 5.01 12.67
C MET A 38 16.50 4.60 12.58
N LEU A 39 15.77 4.73 13.70
CA LEU A 39 14.32 4.56 13.74
C LEU A 39 13.62 5.80 13.18
N VAL A 40 12.89 5.63 12.10
CA VAL A 40 12.07 6.67 11.47
C VAL A 40 10.61 6.38 11.71
N THR A 41 9.91 7.29 12.36
CA THR A 41 8.47 7.18 12.66
C THR A 41 7.80 8.55 12.59
N ASN A 42 6.51 8.63 12.89
CA ASN A 42 5.78 9.89 12.95
C ASN A 42 5.23 10.19 14.36
N GLN A 43 4.70 11.41 14.51
CA GLN A 43 4.18 11.93 15.78
C GLN A 43 3.02 11.10 16.35
N THR A 44 2.20 10.47 15.50
CA THR A 44 1.05 9.64 15.90
C THR A 44 1.51 8.28 16.45
N LEU A 45 2.55 7.69 15.86
CA LEU A 45 3.01 6.35 16.22
C LEU A 45 4.11 6.33 17.29
N ALA A 46 4.86 7.42 17.41
CA ALA A 46 5.96 7.48 18.39
C ALA A 46 5.50 7.17 19.83
N PRO A 47 4.36 7.70 20.33
CA PRO A 47 3.88 7.38 21.68
C PRO A 47 3.51 5.89 21.85
N LEU A 48 3.17 5.19 20.76
CA LEU A 48 2.68 3.82 20.81
C LEU A 48 3.82 2.79 20.71
N TYR A 49 4.75 3.00 19.77
CA TYR A 49 5.69 1.95 19.34
C TYR A 49 7.17 2.32 19.43
N LEU A 50 7.53 3.61 19.46
CA LEU A 50 8.92 4.01 19.38
C LEU A 50 9.76 3.48 20.57
N THR A 51 9.29 3.72 21.79
CA THR A 51 10.02 3.30 23.00
C THR A 51 10.14 1.78 23.11
N PRO A 52 9.10 0.97 22.95
CA PRO A 52 9.22 -0.49 22.98
C PRO A 52 10.21 -1.04 21.96
N VAL A 53 10.11 -0.60 20.70
CA VAL A 53 11.00 -1.09 19.62
C VAL A 53 12.45 -0.65 19.86
N ARG A 54 12.66 0.59 20.27
CA ARG A 54 14.00 1.11 20.61
C ARG A 54 14.64 0.31 21.72
N GLN A 55 13.93 0.12 22.84
CA GLN A 55 14.45 -0.62 24.01
C GLN A 55 14.77 -2.08 23.66
N LEU A 56 13.94 -2.72 22.84
CA LEU A 56 14.17 -4.06 22.34
C LEU A 56 15.51 -4.17 21.60
N LEU A 57 15.75 -3.26 20.65
CA LEU A 57 16.95 -3.26 19.82
C LEU A 57 18.20 -2.86 20.64
N GLU A 58 18.10 -1.86 21.51
CA GLU A 58 19.20 -1.48 22.41
C GLU A 58 19.57 -2.62 23.37
N GLY A 59 18.54 -3.35 23.87
CA GLY A 59 18.74 -4.56 24.69
C GLY A 59 19.44 -5.70 23.94
N ALA A 60 19.33 -5.73 22.62
CA ALA A 60 20.04 -6.67 21.75
C ALA A 60 21.45 -6.16 21.33
N GLY A 61 21.87 -5.01 21.82
CA GLY A 61 23.19 -4.44 21.55
C GLY A 61 23.28 -3.61 20.27
N VAL A 62 22.16 -3.19 19.69
CA VAL A 62 22.11 -2.27 18.55
C VAL A 62 22.17 -0.83 19.07
N GLU A 63 22.99 0.03 18.45
CA GLU A 63 22.98 1.47 18.73
C GLU A 63 21.83 2.12 17.95
N VAL A 64 20.83 2.68 18.67
CA VAL A 64 19.61 3.20 18.06
C VAL A 64 19.48 4.70 18.24
N ASP A 65 19.48 5.43 17.13
CA ASP A 65 19.02 6.81 17.05
C ASP A 65 17.59 6.88 16.45
N GLN A 66 16.94 8.02 16.57
CA GLN A 66 15.53 8.17 16.13
C GLN A 66 15.28 9.53 15.51
N VAL A 67 14.32 9.57 14.59
CA VAL A 67 13.73 10.78 14.05
C VAL A 67 12.21 10.64 13.99
N ILE A 68 11.48 11.65 14.46
CA ILE A 68 10.01 11.68 14.49
C ILE A 68 9.56 12.74 13.52
N LEU A 69 8.86 12.30 12.47
CA LEU A 69 8.37 13.15 11.38
C LEU A 69 6.91 13.57 11.63
N PRO A 70 6.42 14.65 10.98
CA PRO A 70 5.00 14.96 10.94
C PRO A 70 4.20 13.80 10.33
N ASP A 71 2.93 13.65 10.75
CA ASP A 71 2.03 12.62 10.22
C ASP A 71 1.12 13.19 9.13
N GLY A 72 0.96 12.43 8.05
CA GLY A 72 0.04 12.70 6.95
C GLY A 72 0.71 12.72 5.57
N GLU A 73 -0.10 12.44 4.53
CA GLU A 73 0.35 12.36 3.13
C GLU A 73 0.94 13.69 2.63
N GLN A 74 0.48 14.83 3.15
CA GLN A 74 1.00 16.17 2.82
C GLN A 74 2.47 16.36 3.22
N TYR A 75 2.96 15.56 4.15
CA TYR A 75 4.36 15.60 4.62
C TYR A 75 5.28 14.61 3.89
N LYS A 76 4.76 13.82 2.97
CA LYS A 76 5.56 12.92 2.12
C LYS A 76 6.30 13.72 1.05
N THR A 77 7.29 14.49 1.45
CA THR A 77 8.00 15.47 0.61
C THR A 77 9.51 15.38 0.76
N LEU A 78 10.26 15.95 -0.22
CA LEU A 78 11.72 16.07 -0.12
C LEU A 78 12.15 16.87 1.12
N ALA A 79 11.41 17.92 1.48
CA ALA A 79 11.74 18.74 2.67
C ALA A 79 11.62 17.96 3.98
N VAL A 80 10.62 17.07 4.10
CA VAL A 80 10.51 16.19 5.28
C VAL A 80 11.55 15.06 5.23
N MET A 81 11.85 14.53 4.05
CA MET A 81 12.92 13.55 3.87
C MET A 81 14.29 14.10 4.29
N ASP A 82 14.56 15.39 4.05
CA ASP A 82 15.80 16.05 4.48
C ASP A 82 15.99 16.03 6.00
N GLN A 83 14.91 15.99 6.79
CA GLN A 83 14.99 15.82 8.25
C GLN A 83 15.62 14.47 8.62
N VAL A 84 15.38 13.42 7.85
CA VAL A 84 16.03 12.10 8.05
C VAL A 84 17.52 12.20 7.74
N PHE A 85 17.93 12.88 6.69
CA PHE A 85 19.34 13.09 6.37
C PHE A 85 20.04 13.92 7.44
N THR A 86 19.40 14.98 7.90
CA THR A 86 19.94 15.80 8.99
C THR A 86 20.18 14.96 10.24
N ALA A 87 19.18 14.16 10.67
CA ALA A 87 19.32 13.29 11.83
C ALA A 87 20.45 12.25 11.67
N LEU A 88 20.63 11.70 10.46
CA LEU A 88 21.73 10.77 10.16
C LEU A 88 23.10 11.44 10.19
N LEU A 89 23.22 12.68 9.71
CA LEU A 89 24.47 13.41 9.62
C LEU A 89 24.89 14.06 10.94
N GLU A 90 23.95 14.41 11.81
CA GLU A 90 24.24 14.89 13.17
C GLU A 90 24.81 13.78 14.07
N LYS A 91 24.65 12.55 13.68
CA LYS A 91 25.15 11.35 14.34
C LYS A 91 26.14 10.62 13.41
N PRO A 92 27.02 9.77 13.96
CA PRO A 92 28.01 9.08 13.12
C PRO A 92 27.40 7.89 12.33
N HIS A 93 26.34 8.13 11.55
CA HIS A 93 25.75 7.12 10.67
C HIS A 93 26.52 6.99 9.37
N GLY A 94 27.20 5.87 9.17
CA GLY A 94 27.96 5.52 7.98
C GLY A 94 27.17 4.71 6.96
N ARG A 95 27.87 4.07 6.02
CA ARG A 95 27.29 3.21 4.99
C ARG A 95 26.71 1.89 5.53
N ASP A 96 27.11 1.49 6.69
CA ASP A 96 26.72 0.27 7.41
C ASP A 96 25.46 0.47 8.26
N THR A 97 24.94 1.70 8.32
CA THR A 97 23.71 1.98 9.06
C THR A 97 22.49 1.28 8.43
N THR A 98 21.48 1.04 9.25
CA THR A 98 20.19 0.51 8.81
C THR A 98 19.09 1.49 9.21
N LEU A 99 18.27 1.93 8.25
CA LEU A 99 17.07 2.70 8.54
C LEU A 99 15.92 1.74 8.84
N ILE A 100 15.11 2.04 9.86
CA ILE A 100 13.92 1.27 10.22
C ILE A 100 12.70 2.16 10.02
N ALA A 101 11.87 1.81 9.04
CA ALA A 101 10.64 2.51 8.74
C ALA A 101 9.51 1.97 9.62
N LEU A 102 9.27 2.58 10.78
CA LEU A 102 8.22 2.19 11.71
C LEU A 102 6.97 3.05 11.47
N GLY A 103 6.07 2.57 10.59
CA GLY A 103 4.90 3.36 10.25
C GLY A 103 4.05 2.82 9.10
N GLY A 104 3.09 3.61 8.66
CA GLY A 104 2.29 3.35 7.46
C GLY A 104 3.07 3.61 6.17
N GLY A 105 2.35 3.62 5.04
CA GLY A 105 2.95 3.77 3.71
C GLY A 105 3.75 5.06 3.50
N VAL A 106 3.34 6.17 4.13
CA VAL A 106 4.09 7.44 4.06
C VAL A 106 5.49 7.29 4.64
N ILE A 107 5.58 6.73 5.85
CA ILE A 107 6.88 6.49 6.52
C ILE A 107 7.70 5.45 5.76
N GLY A 108 7.06 4.37 5.29
CA GLY A 108 7.74 3.33 4.51
C GLY A 108 8.38 3.87 3.23
N ASP A 109 7.62 4.59 2.43
CA ASP A 109 8.08 5.14 1.15
C ASP A 109 9.16 6.21 1.33
N LEU A 110 8.95 7.15 2.26
CA LEU A 110 9.88 8.22 2.54
C LEU A 110 11.21 7.68 3.07
N THR A 111 11.16 6.76 4.04
CA THR A 111 12.35 6.14 4.62
C THR A 111 13.08 5.26 3.61
N GLY A 112 12.36 4.49 2.80
CA GLY A 112 12.97 3.67 1.76
C GLY A 112 13.67 4.52 0.69
N PHE A 113 13.09 5.65 0.31
CA PHE A 113 13.75 6.58 -0.63
C PHE A 113 14.93 7.30 0.01
N ALA A 114 14.83 7.68 1.28
CA ALA A 114 15.98 8.19 2.04
C ALA A 114 17.12 7.16 2.10
N ALA A 115 16.80 5.89 2.37
CA ALA A 115 17.80 4.81 2.39
C ALA A 115 18.45 4.60 1.02
N ALA A 116 17.69 4.67 -0.08
CA ALA A 116 18.22 4.57 -1.43
C ALA A 116 19.19 5.70 -1.77
N SER A 117 18.99 6.88 -1.20
CA SER A 117 19.74 8.10 -1.51
C SER A 117 20.91 8.36 -0.57
N TYR A 118 20.77 8.03 0.73
CA TYR A 118 21.80 8.26 1.74
C TYR A 118 23.03 7.41 1.46
N GLN A 119 24.21 8.04 1.41
CA GLN A 119 25.49 7.38 1.10
C GLN A 119 25.48 6.51 -0.18
N ARG A 120 24.58 6.79 -1.12
CA ARG A 120 24.29 6.04 -2.37
C ARG A 120 23.68 4.65 -2.12
N GLY A 121 23.04 4.48 -1.01
CA GLY A 121 22.30 3.27 -0.62
C GLY A 121 22.77 2.70 0.70
N VAL A 122 21.86 2.63 1.67
CA VAL A 122 22.02 1.94 2.96
C VAL A 122 20.87 0.96 3.14
N ARG A 123 21.06 -0.03 4.02
CA ARG A 123 19.99 -1.01 4.32
C ARG A 123 18.79 -0.30 4.94
N PHE A 124 17.59 -0.83 4.69
CA PHE A 124 16.42 -0.45 5.46
C PHE A 124 15.52 -1.65 5.74
N ILE A 125 14.76 -1.57 6.82
CA ILE A 125 13.78 -2.55 7.27
C ILE A 125 12.42 -1.86 7.28
N GLN A 126 11.41 -2.50 6.68
CA GLN A 126 10.03 -2.06 6.74
C GLN A 126 9.33 -2.66 7.97
N VAL A 127 8.70 -1.82 8.77
CA VAL A 127 7.88 -2.22 9.92
C VAL A 127 6.50 -1.57 9.76
N PRO A 128 5.65 -2.12 8.86
CA PRO A 128 4.38 -1.53 8.50
C PRO A 128 3.36 -1.66 9.64
N THR A 129 2.72 -0.55 10.01
CA THR A 129 1.79 -0.48 11.14
C THR A 129 0.32 -0.30 10.75
N THR A 130 0.01 -0.11 9.47
CA THR A 130 -1.36 -0.08 8.96
C THR A 130 -1.64 -1.30 8.10
N LEU A 131 -2.90 -1.76 8.00
CA LEU A 131 -3.23 -2.89 7.15
C LEU A 131 -2.83 -2.62 5.69
N LEU A 132 -3.11 -1.43 5.18
CA LEU A 132 -2.71 -1.01 3.82
C LEU A 132 -1.20 -1.19 3.59
N SER A 133 -0.37 -0.77 4.54
CA SER A 133 1.08 -0.94 4.40
C SER A 133 1.53 -2.38 4.56
N GLN A 134 0.87 -3.17 5.40
CA GLN A 134 1.17 -4.59 5.61
C GLN A 134 0.91 -5.43 4.37
N VAL A 135 -0.20 -5.16 3.65
CA VAL A 135 -0.61 -5.97 2.50
C VAL A 135 -0.15 -5.40 1.15
N ASP A 136 0.27 -4.14 1.11
CA ASP A 136 0.58 -3.47 -0.16
C ASP A 136 1.90 -2.69 -0.14
N SER A 137 1.97 -1.50 0.46
CA SER A 137 3.09 -0.57 0.21
C SER A 137 4.45 -1.06 0.71
N SER A 138 4.53 -1.95 1.70
CA SER A 138 5.79 -2.51 2.20
C SER A 138 6.43 -3.55 1.28
N VAL A 139 5.73 -4.02 0.24
CA VAL A 139 6.19 -5.09 -0.66
C VAL A 139 6.45 -4.51 -2.06
N GLY A 140 7.61 -4.85 -2.64
CA GLY A 140 7.91 -4.55 -4.03
C GLY A 140 8.75 -3.31 -4.29
N GLY A 141 9.32 -2.69 -3.25
CA GLY A 141 10.41 -1.72 -3.33
C GLY A 141 10.07 -0.38 -4.01
N LYS A 142 8.81 -0.07 -4.27
CA LYS A 142 8.44 1.29 -4.70
C LYS A 142 8.59 2.24 -3.53
N THR A 143 9.53 3.17 -3.62
CA THR A 143 9.77 4.20 -2.62
C THR A 143 9.68 5.55 -3.28
N ALA A 144 9.03 6.52 -2.66
CA ALA A 144 8.80 7.80 -3.29
C ALA A 144 8.45 8.91 -2.30
N VAL A 145 8.54 10.14 -2.78
CA VAL A 145 7.95 11.33 -2.20
C VAL A 145 7.09 12.07 -3.22
N ASN A 146 6.21 12.92 -2.73
CA ASN A 146 5.30 13.73 -3.52
C ASN A 146 5.96 15.03 -3.97
N HIS A 147 5.49 15.54 -5.09
CA HIS A 147 5.79 16.87 -5.59
C HIS A 147 4.46 17.65 -5.70
N PRO A 148 4.44 18.99 -5.58
CA PRO A 148 3.21 19.76 -5.79
C PRO A 148 2.48 19.50 -7.12
N LEU A 149 3.20 19.04 -8.14
CA LEU A 149 2.66 18.73 -9.46
C LEU A 149 2.34 17.25 -9.68
N GLY A 150 2.55 16.38 -8.68
CA GLY A 150 2.23 14.95 -8.84
C GLY A 150 2.59 14.08 -7.65
N LYS A 151 1.71 13.12 -7.34
CA LYS A 151 1.89 12.14 -6.28
C LYS A 151 2.92 11.07 -6.69
N ASN A 152 3.86 10.73 -5.79
CA ASN A 152 4.87 9.68 -5.98
C ASN A 152 5.70 9.81 -7.27
N MET A 153 6.01 11.06 -7.69
CA MET A 153 6.75 11.30 -8.94
C MET A 153 8.26 11.23 -8.78
N ILE A 154 8.76 11.31 -7.55
CA ILE A 154 10.19 11.31 -7.24
C ILE A 154 10.48 10.14 -6.32
N GLY A 155 11.30 9.20 -6.75
CA GLY A 155 11.57 8.00 -5.97
C GLY A 155 12.54 7.04 -6.63
N ALA A 156 12.65 5.85 -6.05
CA ALA A 156 13.49 4.77 -6.52
C ALA A 156 12.81 3.41 -6.30
N PHE A 157 13.15 2.44 -7.15
CA PHE A 157 12.93 1.03 -6.83
C PHE A 157 14.06 0.58 -5.89
N TYR A 158 13.76 0.42 -4.63
CA TYR A 158 14.73 0.05 -3.61
C TYR A 158 14.14 -0.97 -2.64
N GLN A 159 14.68 -2.18 -2.65
CA GLN A 159 14.11 -3.29 -1.87
C GLN A 159 14.59 -3.23 -0.41
N PRO A 160 13.70 -3.52 0.57
CA PRO A 160 14.11 -3.61 1.98
C PRO A 160 14.97 -4.85 2.22
N ALA A 161 15.77 -4.82 3.28
CA ALA A 161 16.49 -6.01 3.76
C ALA A 161 15.51 -7.04 4.36
N SER A 162 14.44 -6.57 4.99
CA SER A 162 13.35 -7.40 5.53
C SER A 162 12.08 -6.56 5.74
N VAL A 163 10.95 -7.26 5.89
CA VAL A 163 9.67 -6.67 6.31
C VAL A 163 9.19 -7.39 7.57
N VAL A 164 8.87 -6.62 8.61
CA VAL A 164 8.42 -7.13 9.92
C VAL A 164 6.99 -6.70 10.15
N ILE A 165 6.05 -7.61 9.97
CA ILE A 165 4.61 -7.36 10.10
C ILE A 165 4.12 -7.89 11.43
N ASP A 166 4.04 -7.02 12.43
CA ASP A 166 3.38 -7.32 13.70
C ASP A 166 1.90 -7.02 13.57
N ILE A 167 1.06 -8.07 13.58
CA ILE A 167 -0.38 -7.92 13.43
C ILE A 167 -1.02 -7.21 14.63
N ASP A 168 -0.37 -7.17 15.79
CA ASP A 168 -0.87 -6.46 16.98
C ASP A 168 -0.92 -4.94 16.77
N CYS A 169 -0.18 -4.40 15.81
CA CYS A 169 -0.28 -2.99 15.42
C CYS A 169 -1.70 -2.59 14.98
N LEU A 170 -2.46 -3.53 14.42
CA LEU A 170 -3.81 -3.28 13.93
C LEU A 170 -4.81 -2.99 15.07
N ASN A 171 -4.50 -3.40 16.33
CA ASN A 171 -5.33 -3.09 17.48
C ASN A 171 -5.42 -1.57 17.79
N SER A 172 -4.41 -0.81 17.38
CA SER A 172 -4.40 0.66 17.53
C SER A 172 -4.87 1.41 16.27
N LEU A 173 -5.13 0.69 15.18
CA LEU A 173 -5.50 1.29 13.91
C LEU A 173 -6.99 1.73 13.94
N PRO A 174 -7.31 3.00 13.57
CA PRO A 174 -8.69 3.44 13.47
C PRO A 174 -9.50 2.57 12.50
N PRO A 175 -10.80 2.29 12.80
CA PRO A 175 -11.65 1.44 11.93
C PRO A 175 -11.70 1.90 10.46
N ARG A 176 -11.70 3.21 10.21
CA ARG A 176 -11.69 3.77 8.85
C ARG A 176 -10.41 3.43 8.10
N GLU A 177 -9.26 3.43 8.78
CA GLU A 177 -7.97 3.04 8.20
C GLU A 177 -7.88 1.52 7.97
N LEU A 178 -8.48 0.72 8.87
CA LEU A 178 -8.60 -0.72 8.67
C LEU A 178 -9.42 -1.02 7.41
N ALA A 179 -10.58 -0.39 7.27
CA ALA A 179 -11.43 -0.52 6.08
C ALA A 179 -10.67 -0.11 4.81
N SER A 180 -9.93 1.00 4.85
CA SER A 180 -9.09 1.44 3.74
C SER A 180 -8.08 0.37 3.32
N GLY A 181 -7.43 -0.32 4.27
CA GLY A 181 -6.56 -1.46 3.98
C GLY A 181 -7.29 -2.65 3.35
N LEU A 182 -8.53 -2.92 3.79
CA LEU A 182 -9.35 -4.00 3.24
C LEU A 182 -9.72 -3.77 1.76
N ALA A 183 -9.75 -2.54 1.26
CA ALA A 183 -9.94 -2.28 -0.16
C ALA A 183 -8.83 -2.93 -1.01
N GLU A 184 -7.57 -2.81 -0.58
CA GLU A 184 -6.43 -3.45 -1.25
C GLU A 184 -6.46 -4.98 -1.12
N VAL A 185 -6.88 -5.49 0.03
CA VAL A 185 -7.09 -6.93 0.24
C VAL A 185 -8.13 -7.47 -0.76
N ILE A 186 -9.29 -6.83 -0.86
CA ILE A 186 -10.37 -7.23 -1.78
C ILE A 186 -9.90 -7.15 -3.23
N LYS A 187 -9.12 -6.14 -3.57
CA LYS A 187 -8.51 -6.00 -4.90
C LYS A 187 -7.74 -7.26 -5.31
N TYR A 188 -6.91 -7.84 -4.44
CA TYR A 188 -6.17 -9.07 -4.77
C TYR A 188 -7.10 -10.23 -5.13
N GLY A 189 -8.20 -10.40 -4.40
CA GLY A 189 -9.20 -11.41 -4.74
C GLY A 189 -9.82 -11.18 -6.12
N ILE A 190 -10.14 -9.94 -6.46
CA ILE A 190 -10.76 -9.60 -7.76
C ILE A 190 -9.78 -9.85 -8.92
N ILE A 191 -8.50 -9.48 -8.77
CA ILE A 191 -7.56 -9.48 -9.89
C ILE A 191 -6.80 -10.80 -10.10
N LEU A 192 -6.57 -11.60 -9.03
CA LEU A 192 -5.62 -12.70 -9.05
C LEU A 192 -6.11 -14.01 -8.45
N ASP A 193 -7.12 -14.00 -7.55
CA ASP A 193 -7.41 -15.18 -6.72
C ASP A 193 -8.89 -15.26 -6.35
N ALA A 194 -9.66 -16.02 -7.12
CA ALA A 194 -11.09 -16.22 -6.87
C ALA A 194 -11.37 -16.96 -5.55
N GLU A 195 -10.55 -17.94 -5.18
CA GLU A 195 -10.72 -18.68 -3.91
C GLU A 195 -10.48 -17.75 -2.71
N PHE A 196 -9.53 -16.85 -2.83
CA PHE A 196 -9.30 -15.83 -1.81
C PHE A 196 -10.46 -14.83 -1.74
N PHE A 197 -11.08 -14.46 -2.87
CA PHE A 197 -12.29 -13.63 -2.87
C PHE A 197 -13.45 -14.33 -2.15
N ASP A 198 -13.71 -15.60 -2.44
CA ASP A 198 -14.73 -16.41 -1.76
C ASP A 198 -14.46 -16.51 -0.24
N TRP A 199 -13.18 -16.68 0.12
CA TRP A 199 -12.77 -16.69 1.53
C TRP A 199 -13.02 -15.34 2.20
N LEU A 200 -12.79 -14.22 1.51
CA LEU A 200 -13.06 -12.88 2.03
C LEU A 200 -14.57 -12.66 2.26
N GLU A 201 -15.44 -13.12 1.35
CA GLU A 201 -16.90 -13.05 1.55
C GLU A 201 -17.32 -13.79 2.83
N ALA A 202 -16.68 -14.91 3.14
CA ALA A 202 -16.96 -15.70 4.34
C ALA A 202 -16.36 -15.12 5.62
N ASN A 203 -15.23 -14.39 5.56
CA ASN A 203 -14.44 -14.02 6.73
C ASN A 203 -14.31 -12.50 6.96
N ILE A 204 -14.98 -11.65 6.19
CA ILE A 204 -14.82 -10.19 6.33
C ILE A 204 -15.17 -9.68 7.72
N ASP A 205 -16.16 -10.28 8.38
CA ASP A 205 -16.57 -9.89 9.73
C ASP A 205 -15.51 -10.26 10.79
N ALA A 206 -14.79 -11.37 10.60
CA ALA A 206 -13.66 -11.75 11.44
C ALA A 206 -12.48 -10.78 11.27
N LEU A 207 -12.21 -10.34 10.03
CA LEU A 207 -11.18 -9.33 9.75
C LEU A 207 -11.52 -7.98 10.40
N LEU A 208 -12.76 -7.54 10.33
CA LEU A 208 -13.24 -6.31 10.99
C LEU A 208 -13.20 -6.43 12.52
N ALA A 209 -13.39 -7.64 13.07
CA ALA A 209 -13.25 -7.94 14.50
C ALA A 209 -11.80 -8.12 14.95
N LEU A 210 -10.81 -7.94 14.05
CA LEU A 210 -9.38 -8.13 14.31
C LEU A 210 -9.03 -9.55 14.79
N ASP A 211 -9.71 -10.58 14.27
CA ASP A 211 -9.35 -11.97 14.56
C ASP A 211 -7.92 -12.26 14.06
N GLY A 212 -7.04 -12.60 15.00
CA GLY A 212 -5.61 -12.76 14.70
C GLY A 212 -5.31 -13.87 13.68
N THR A 213 -6.11 -14.95 13.68
CA THR A 213 -5.94 -16.06 12.72
C THR A 213 -6.37 -15.64 11.32
N ALA A 214 -7.52 -14.97 11.21
CA ALA A 214 -8.01 -14.45 9.94
C ALA A 214 -7.06 -13.37 9.37
N LEU A 215 -6.58 -12.45 10.22
CA LEU A 215 -5.60 -11.42 9.83
C LEU A 215 -4.28 -12.02 9.34
N ALA A 216 -3.71 -12.98 10.08
CA ALA A 216 -2.46 -13.64 9.68
C ALA A 216 -2.59 -14.31 8.32
N TYR A 217 -3.67 -15.05 8.08
CA TYR A 217 -3.95 -15.67 6.78
C TYR A 217 -4.10 -14.63 5.67
N CYS A 218 -4.95 -13.62 5.91
CA CYS A 218 -5.25 -12.57 4.96
C CYS A 218 -3.99 -11.82 4.52
N ILE A 219 -3.19 -11.34 5.48
CA ILE A 219 -1.95 -10.59 5.23
C ILE A 219 -0.95 -11.48 4.49
N ARG A 220 -0.77 -12.74 4.93
CA ARG A 220 0.10 -13.69 4.27
C ARG A 220 -0.29 -13.87 2.81
N ARG A 221 -1.59 -14.14 2.54
CA ARG A 221 -2.06 -14.38 1.17
C ARG A 221 -1.86 -13.15 0.26
N CYS A 222 -2.14 -11.94 0.75
CA CYS A 222 -1.87 -10.71 0.01
C CYS A 222 -0.37 -10.55 -0.31
N CYS A 223 0.49 -10.78 0.69
CA CYS A 223 1.94 -10.70 0.49
C CYS A 223 2.46 -11.74 -0.51
N GLU A 224 1.95 -12.99 -0.48
CA GLU A 224 2.28 -14.03 -1.47
C GLU A 224 1.90 -13.58 -2.88
N LEU A 225 0.65 -13.19 -3.09
CA LEU A 225 0.15 -12.75 -4.40
C LEU A 225 0.96 -11.56 -4.94
N LYS A 226 1.28 -10.59 -4.07
CA LYS A 226 2.10 -9.45 -4.47
C LYS A 226 3.54 -9.84 -4.76
N ALA A 227 4.14 -10.69 -3.94
CA ALA A 227 5.51 -11.17 -4.14
C ALA A 227 5.66 -11.88 -5.49
N ASP A 228 4.70 -12.71 -5.88
CA ASP A 228 4.69 -13.39 -7.18
C ASP A 228 4.64 -12.39 -8.34
N VAL A 229 3.76 -11.39 -8.26
CA VAL A 229 3.66 -10.32 -9.27
C VAL A 229 4.94 -9.49 -9.36
N VAL A 230 5.54 -9.15 -8.21
CA VAL A 230 6.79 -8.38 -8.15
C VAL A 230 7.97 -9.18 -8.69
N ALA A 231 8.05 -10.48 -8.37
CA ALA A 231 9.09 -11.37 -8.89
C ALA A 231 9.03 -11.51 -10.42
N ALA A 232 7.81 -11.50 -10.98
CA ALA A 232 7.60 -11.56 -12.43
C ALA A 232 7.82 -10.21 -13.14
N ASP A 233 7.58 -9.09 -12.46
CA ASP A 233 7.63 -7.74 -13.06
C ASP A 233 7.98 -6.67 -12.01
N GLU A 234 9.23 -6.60 -11.61
CA GLU A 234 9.70 -5.68 -10.56
C GLU A 234 9.45 -4.20 -10.90
N HIS A 235 9.63 -3.82 -12.17
CA HIS A 235 9.61 -2.42 -12.62
C HIS A 235 8.27 -1.95 -13.22
N GLU A 236 7.20 -2.77 -13.11
CA GLU A 236 5.85 -2.44 -13.60
C GLU A 236 5.80 -2.14 -15.11
N LEU A 237 6.46 -2.95 -15.88
CA LEU A 237 6.44 -2.85 -17.35
C LEU A 237 5.31 -3.67 -17.99
N GLY A 238 4.69 -4.58 -17.26
CA GLY A 238 3.67 -5.50 -17.75
C GLY A 238 2.63 -5.92 -16.70
N GLN A 239 2.75 -7.15 -16.19
CA GLN A 239 1.74 -7.78 -15.33
C GLN A 239 1.49 -7.03 -14.01
N ARG A 240 2.49 -6.38 -13.45
CA ARG A 240 2.35 -5.60 -12.21
C ARG A 240 1.34 -4.45 -12.34
N ALA A 241 1.05 -4.00 -13.57
CA ALA A 241 0.02 -3.00 -13.80
C ALA A 241 -1.39 -3.45 -13.36
N LEU A 242 -1.66 -4.78 -13.28
CA LEU A 242 -2.93 -5.32 -12.78
C LEU A 242 -3.24 -4.87 -11.34
N LEU A 243 -2.21 -4.66 -10.52
CA LEU A 243 -2.36 -4.15 -9.15
C LEU A 243 -3.03 -2.76 -9.08
N ASN A 244 -3.22 -2.10 -10.21
CA ASN A 244 -3.87 -0.80 -10.29
C ASN A 244 -5.39 -0.88 -10.61
N LEU A 245 -6.06 -2.01 -10.39
CA LEU A 245 -7.52 -2.07 -10.48
C LEU A 245 -8.14 -0.99 -9.57
N GLY A 246 -9.06 -0.22 -10.12
CA GLY A 246 -9.71 0.89 -9.41
C GLY A 246 -8.89 2.17 -9.27
N HIS A 247 -7.56 2.10 -9.41
CA HIS A 247 -6.68 3.25 -9.12
C HIS A 247 -6.83 4.42 -10.08
N THR A 248 -7.11 4.19 -11.36
CA THR A 248 -7.28 5.29 -12.32
C THR A 248 -8.47 6.17 -11.96
N TYR A 249 -9.57 5.56 -11.51
CA TYR A 249 -10.74 6.27 -10.98
C TYR A 249 -10.48 6.83 -9.58
N GLY A 250 -9.85 6.02 -8.71
CA GLY A 250 -9.54 6.40 -7.35
C GLY A 250 -8.60 7.60 -7.26
N HIS A 251 -7.54 7.64 -8.06
CA HIS A 251 -6.63 8.81 -8.13
C HIS A 251 -7.35 10.06 -8.63
N ALA A 252 -8.35 9.93 -9.53
CA ALA A 252 -9.15 11.06 -9.95
C ALA A 252 -9.98 11.61 -8.78
N ILE A 253 -10.55 10.73 -7.93
CA ILE A 253 -11.26 11.11 -6.71
C ILE A 253 -10.30 11.81 -5.73
N GLU A 254 -9.14 11.20 -5.41
CA GLU A 254 -8.15 11.80 -4.50
C GLU A 254 -7.70 13.18 -4.97
N ALA A 255 -7.43 13.34 -6.27
CA ALA A 255 -6.97 14.60 -6.84
C ALA A 255 -8.06 15.69 -6.84
N HIS A 256 -9.31 15.32 -7.10
CA HIS A 256 -10.43 16.26 -7.12
C HIS A 256 -10.83 16.71 -5.73
N MET A 257 -10.91 15.77 -4.78
CA MET A 257 -11.33 16.02 -3.42
C MET A 257 -10.25 16.69 -2.56
N GLY A 258 -8.99 16.66 -3.00
CA GLY A 258 -7.84 17.05 -2.20
C GLY A 258 -7.38 15.92 -1.27
N TYR A 259 -6.07 15.75 -1.17
CA TYR A 259 -5.48 14.66 -0.39
C TYR A 259 -5.90 14.71 1.08
N GLY A 260 -6.27 13.55 1.63
CA GLY A 260 -6.67 13.37 3.03
C GLY A 260 -8.18 13.48 3.30
N ASN A 261 -9.00 13.98 2.37
CA ASN A 261 -10.45 14.00 2.52
C ASN A 261 -11.06 12.61 2.30
N TRP A 262 -10.61 11.92 1.26
CA TRP A 262 -10.84 10.49 1.04
C TRP A 262 -9.57 9.73 1.33
N LEU A 263 -9.67 8.63 2.07
CA LEU A 263 -8.56 7.71 2.21
C LEU A 263 -8.32 6.98 0.88
N HIS A 264 -7.06 6.58 0.66
CA HIS A 264 -6.69 5.89 -0.57
C HIS A 264 -7.58 4.67 -0.87
N GLY A 265 -7.78 3.78 0.12
CA GLY A 265 -8.63 2.60 -0.06
C GLY A 265 -10.11 2.93 -0.28
N GLU A 266 -10.63 4.02 0.26
CA GLU A 266 -11.99 4.49 -0.04
C GLU A 266 -12.12 4.87 -1.51
N ALA A 267 -11.18 5.65 -2.03
CA ALA A 267 -11.15 6.06 -3.42
C ALA A 267 -10.96 4.87 -4.37
N VAL A 268 -10.07 3.94 -4.02
CA VAL A 268 -9.85 2.71 -4.79
C VAL A 268 -11.09 1.80 -4.76
N ALA A 269 -11.78 1.68 -3.63
CA ALA A 269 -13.01 0.88 -3.52
C ALA A 269 -14.10 1.37 -4.48
N ALA A 270 -14.41 2.67 -4.46
CA ALA A 270 -15.33 3.28 -5.42
C ALA A 270 -14.83 3.07 -6.86
N GLY A 271 -13.52 3.22 -7.08
CA GLY A 271 -12.88 3.00 -8.38
C GLY A 271 -12.97 1.55 -8.88
N MET A 272 -12.91 0.56 -8.00
CA MET A 272 -13.10 -0.86 -8.37
C MET A 272 -14.53 -1.12 -8.85
N VAL A 273 -15.53 -0.51 -8.23
CA VAL A 273 -16.93 -0.59 -8.70
C VAL A 273 -17.05 0.06 -10.08
N MET A 274 -16.47 1.23 -10.29
CA MET A 274 -16.47 1.91 -11.60
C MET A 274 -15.77 1.06 -12.67
N ALA A 275 -14.65 0.40 -12.35
CA ALA A 275 -13.97 -0.52 -13.25
C ALA A 275 -14.83 -1.75 -13.59
N ALA A 276 -15.51 -2.34 -12.59
CA ALA A 276 -16.42 -3.45 -12.80
C ALA A 276 -17.61 -3.05 -13.70
N ARG A 277 -18.25 -1.90 -13.45
CA ARG A 277 -19.32 -1.36 -14.30
C ARG A 277 -18.84 -1.04 -15.72
N THR A 278 -17.59 -0.58 -15.88
CA THR A 278 -16.98 -0.38 -17.20
C THR A 278 -16.85 -1.71 -17.95
N ALA A 279 -16.35 -2.76 -17.30
CA ALA A 279 -16.20 -4.10 -17.86
C ALA A 279 -17.57 -4.73 -18.20
N GLU A 280 -18.57 -4.53 -17.36
CA GLU A 280 -19.96 -4.96 -17.58
C GLU A 280 -20.56 -4.29 -18.84
N ARG A 281 -20.41 -2.98 -19.00
CA ARG A 281 -20.85 -2.24 -20.18
C ARG A 281 -20.16 -2.67 -21.47
N LEU A 282 -18.94 -3.20 -21.36
CA LEU A 282 -18.21 -3.81 -22.48
C LEU A 282 -18.64 -5.27 -22.76
N GLY A 283 -19.57 -5.83 -21.96
CA GLY A 283 -20.02 -7.22 -22.08
C GLY A 283 -18.97 -8.25 -21.65
N GLN A 284 -17.99 -7.86 -20.82
CA GLN A 284 -16.86 -8.70 -20.42
C GLN A 284 -16.94 -9.20 -18.98
N PHE A 285 -17.76 -8.60 -18.16
CA PHE A 285 -17.93 -8.94 -16.75
C PHE A 285 -19.40 -9.07 -16.41
N SER A 286 -19.77 -9.97 -15.48
CA SER A 286 -21.16 -10.20 -15.13
C SER A 286 -21.70 -9.18 -14.14
N ALA A 287 -22.98 -8.85 -14.23
CA ALA A 287 -23.67 -8.03 -13.24
C ALA A 287 -23.68 -8.70 -11.85
N ASP A 288 -23.82 -10.03 -11.81
CA ASP A 288 -23.82 -10.79 -10.56
C ASP A 288 -22.48 -10.67 -9.82
N ASP A 289 -21.35 -10.75 -10.54
CA ASP A 289 -20.03 -10.57 -9.97
C ASP A 289 -19.77 -9.11 -9.54
N THR A 290 -20.26 -8.13 -10.32
CA THR A 290 -20.25 -6.72 -9.91
C THR A 290 -20.99 -6.53 -8.59
N ASP A 291 -22.15 -7.14 -8.44
CA ASP A 291 -22.94 -7.06 -7.20
C ASP A 291 -22.28 -7.79 -6.03
N ARG A 292 -21.52 -8.88 -6.28
CA ARG A 292 -20.67 -9.53 -5.25
C ARG A 292 -19.61 -8.57 -4.75
N ILE A 293 -18.88 -7.91 -5.65
CA ILE A 293 -17.86 -6.91 -5.29
C ILE A 293 -18.49 -5.80 -4.46
N ILE A 294 -19.62 -5.23 -4.89
CA ILE A 294 -20.32 -4.17 -4.18
C ILE A 294 -20.73 -4.61 -2.75
N ARG A 295 -21.29 -5.82 -2.62
CA ARG A 295 -21.69 -6.35 -1.29
C ARG A 295 -20.49 -6.51 -0.35
N LEU A 296 -19.38 -7.05 -0.87
CA LEU A 296 -18.18 -7.26 -0.05
C LEU A 296 -17.57 -5.93 0.40
N LEU A 297 -17.44 -4.96 -0.51
CA LEU A 297 -16.94 -3.61 -0.18
C LEU A 297 -17.83 -2.91 0.86
N LYS A 298 -19.15 -2.99 0.72
CA LYS A 298 -20.11 -2.43 1.71
C LYS A 298 -19.94 -3.09 3.08
N ARG A 299 -19.80 -4.42 3.13
CA ARG A 299 -19.56 -5.15 4.39
C ARG A 299 -18.22 -4.76 5.03
N ALA A 300 -17.22 -4.45 4.23
CA ALA A 300 -15.94 -3.93 4.71
C ALA A 300 -16.01 -2.48 5.22
N GLY A 301 -17.14 -1.80 5.12
CA GLY A 301 -17.31 -0.40 5.52
C GLY A 301 -16.78 0.61 4.50
N LEU A 302 -16.65 0.21 3.24
CA LEU A 302 -16.09 1.02 2.17
C LEU A 302 -17.18 1.67 1.30
N PRO A 303 -16.94 2.87 0.74
CA PRO A 303 -17.84 3.47 -0.22
C PRO A 303 -17.84 2.68 -1.53
N VAL A 304 -19.00 2.58 -2.16
CA VAL A 304 -19.20 1.93 -3.46
C VAL A 304 -19.68 2.90 -4.55
N THR A 305 -19.77 4.16 -4.17
CA THR A 305 -20.11 5.28 -5.06
C THR A 305 -19.04 6.34 -5.01
N GLY A 306 -18.92 7.15 -6.04
CA GLY A 306 -18.07 8.35 -6.04
C GLY A 306 -18.58 9.44 -5.09
N PRO A 307 -17.77 10.51 -4.87
CA PRO A 307 -18.19 11.65 -4.07
C PRO A 307 -19.41 12.36 -4.67
N GLU A 308 -20.37 12.77 -3.82
CA GLU A 308 -21.55 13.54 -4.25
C GLU A 308 -21.20 14.84 -4.99
N SER A 309 -20.09 15.46 -4.62
CA SER A 309 -19.62 16.72 -5.23
C SER A 309 -18.87 16.58 -6.53
N MET A 310 -18.67 15.33 -7.05
CA MET A 310 -17.86 15.07 -8.23
C MET A 310 -18.71 14.47 -9.37
N ALA A 311 -19.10 15.30 -10.33
CA ALA A 311 -19.80 14.85 -11.51
C ALA A 311 -18.91 13.95 -12.40
N ALA A 312 -19.52 13.07 -13.20
CA ALA A 312 -18.78 12.11 -14.04
C ALA A 312 -17.76 12.77 -14.97
N GLU A 313 -18.11 13.92 -15.54
CA GLU A 313 -17.25 14.68 -16.46
C GLU A 313 -15.96 15.18 -15.79
N ALA A 314 -15.98 15.36 -14.46
CA ALA A 314 -14.82 15.82 -13.72
C ALA A 314 -13.72 14.75 -13.60
N TYR A 315 -14.04 13.47 -13.83
CA TYR A 315 -13.07 12.38 -13.73
C TYR A 315 -12.06 12.38 -14.88
N LEU A 316 -12.52 12.53 -16.12
CA LEU A 316 -11.67 12.40 -17.32
C LEU A 316 -10.44 13.32 -17.31
N PRO A 317 -10.52 14.61 -16.96
CA PRO A 317 -9.34 15.48 -16.91
C PRO A 317 -8.25 14.97 -15.94
N HIS A 318 -8.66 14.40 -14.80
CA HIS A 318 -7.74 13.82 -13.83
C HIS A 318 -7.16 12.49 -14.33
N MET A 319 -8.01 11.61 -14.89
CA MET A 319 -7.59 10.33 -15.45
C MET A 319 -6.60 10.49 -16.59
N MET A 320 -6.77 11.50 -17.45
CA MET A 320 -5.88 11.79 -18.57
C MET A 320 -4.52 12.37 -18.15
N ARG A 321 -4.38 12.87 -16.92
CA ARG A 321 -3.10 13.31 -16.33
C ARG A 321 -2.35 12.21 -15.60
N ASP A 322 -2.98 11.04 -15.38
CA ASP A 322 -2.33 9.90 -14.71
C ASP A 322 -1.16 9.39 -15.57
N LYS A 323 -0.08 8.95 -14.89
CA LYS A 323 1.11 8.31 -15.50
C LYS A 323 0.78 7.14 -16.45
N LYS A 324 -0.40 6.57 -16.33
CA LYS A 324 -0.88 5.41 -17.08
C LYS A 324 -1.36 5.75 -18.49
N VAL A 325 -1.43 7.03 -18.86
CA VAL A 325 -1.77 7.45 -20.22
C VAL A 325 -0.54 7.24 -21.12
N LEU A 326 -0.65 6.32 -22.08
CA LEU A 326 0.37 6.07 -23.09
C LEU A 326 -0.13 6.55 -24.45
N ALA A 327 0.62 7.40 -25.13
CA ALA A 327 0.29 7.98 -26.41
C ALA A 327 -1.13 8.60 -26.48
N GLY A 328 -1.55 9.27 -25.39
CA GLY A 328 -2.86 9.92 -25.30
C GLY A 328 -4.05 8.98 -25.11
N LYS A 329 -3.81 7.66 -24.89
CA LYS A 329 -4.88 6.67 -24.67
C LYS A 329 -4.93 6.28 -23.20
N LEU A 330 -6.13 6.33 -22.62
CA LEU A 330 -6.42 5.85 -21.29
C LEU A 330 -6.18 4.33 -21.21
N ARG A 331 -5.44 3.90 -20.17
CA ARG A 331 -5.23 2.49 -19.83
C ARG A 331 -5.97 2.18 -18.54
N LEU A 332 -6.89 1.24 -18.59
CA LEU A 332 -7.69 0.78 -17.47
C LEU A 332 -7.35 -0.66 -17.13
N VAL A 333 -7.35 -0.98 -15.84
CA VAL A 333 -7.41 -2.38 -15.39
C VAL A 333 -8.87 -2.72 -15.23
N LEU A 334 -9.33 -3.76 -15.91
CA LEU A 334 -10.72 -4.20 -15.91
C LEU A 334 -10.81 -5.68 -15.53
N PRO A 335 -11.79 -6.08 -14.68
CA PRO A 335 -12.01 -7.48 -14.37
C PRO A 335 -12.65 -8.22 -15.58
N LEU A 336 -12.23 -9.48 -15.75
CA LEU A 336 -12.81 -10.42 -16.72
C LEU A 336 -13.67 -11.47 -16.03
N ALA A 337 -13.26 -11.90 -14.86
CA ALA A 337 -13.95 -12.74 -13.90
C ALA A 337 -13.39 -12.43 -12.51
N ILE A 338 -14.06 -12.84 -11.44
CA ILE A 338 -13.44 -12.82 -10.11
C ILE A 338 -12.16 -13.68 -10.16
N GLY A 339 -11.03 -13.12 -9.73
CA GLY A 339 -9.71 -13.75 -9.80
C GLY A 339 -8.95 -13.52 -11.11
N GLN A 340 -9.53 -12.77 -12.06
CA GLN A 340 -8.90 -12.51 -13.35
C GLN A 340 -9.17 -11.09 -13.86
N SER A 341 -8.12 -10.38 -14.28
CA SER A 341 -8.21 -9.02 -14.82
C SER A 341 -7.25 -8.81 -15.98
N GLU A 342 -7.49 -7.78 -16.78
CA GLU A 342 -6.62 -7.37 -17.87
C GLU A 342 -6.32 -5.87 -17.84
N VAL A 343 -5.24 -5.48 -18.51
CA VAL A 343 -4.97 -4.07 -18.83
C VAL A 343 -5.54 -3.78 -20.20
N ARG A 344 -6.52 -2.87 -20.28
CA ARG A 344 -7.18 -2.48 -21.52
C ARG A 344 -6.94 -1.03 -21.89
N SER A 345 -6.56 -0.80 -23.14
CA SER A 345 -6.37 0.54 -23.71
C SER A 345 -7.48 0.87 -24.69
N GLY A 346 -7.78 2.17 -24.83
CA GLY A 346 -8.68 2.66 -25.89
C GLY A 346 -10.16 2.40 -25.62
N VAL A 347 -10.56 2.24 -24.36
CA VAL A 347 -11.99 2.26 -24.00
C VAL A 347 -12.58 3.62 -24.34
N ALA A 348 -13.72 3.64 -25.02
CA ALA A 348 -14.39 4.88 -25.39
C ALA A 348 -14.75 5.71 -24.16
N HIS A 349 -14.49 7.00 -24.18
CA HIS A 349 -14.75 7.90 -23.07
C HIS A 349 -16.23 7.89 -22.64
N ASP A 350 -17.16 7.79 -23.60
CA ASP A 350 -18.59 7.70 -23.31
C ASP A 350 -18.94 6.44 -22.47
N THR A 351 -18.28 5.30 -22.74
CA THR A 351 -18.46 4.09 -21.94
C THR A 351 -17.94 4.29 -20.50
N VAL A 352 -16.78 4.94 -20.36
CA VAL A 352 -16.20 5.24 -19.05
C VAL A 352 -17.11 6.21 -18.27
N LEU A 353 -17.55 7.29 -18.91
CA LEU A 353 -18.47 8.26 -18.28
C LEU A 353 -19.81 7.61 -17.88
N ALA A 354 -20.38 6.77 -18.73
CA ALA A 354 -21.60 6.06 -18.41
C ALA A 354 -21.44 5.12 -17.21
N ALA A 355 -20.31 4.41 -17.11
CA ALA A 355 -20.01 3.56 -15.96
C ALA A 355 -19.81 4.37 -14.67
N ILE A 356 -19.16 5.54 -14.75
CA ILE A 356 -19.03 6.44 -13.61
C ILE A 356 -20.40 6.95 -13.16
N ASN A 357 -21.29 7.36 -14.11
CA ASN A 357 -22.63 7.81 -13.79
C ASN A 357 -23.47 6.75 -13.07
N ASP A 358 -23.30 5.45 -13.40
CA ASP A 358 -23.94 4.34 -12.66
C ASP A 358 -23.48 4.22 -11.21
N CYS A 359 -22.34 4.84 -10.87
CA CYS A 359 -21.71 4.79 -9.57
C CYS A 359 -21.75 6.14 -8.83
N LEU A 360 -22.52 7.11 -9.28
CA LEU A 360 -22.74 8.34 -8.52
C LEU A 360 -23.89 8.15 -7.52
N PRO A 361 -23.85 8.85 -6.37
CA PRO A 361 -24.99 8.89 -5.46
C PRO A 361 -26.25 9.43 -6.15
N VAL A 362 -27.41 8.81 -5.87
CA VAL A 362 -28.73 9.23 -6.39
C VAL A 362 -29.26 10.36 -5.56
#